data_edd3b6ee2da77d610536c5b5fbda0205
#
_entry.id   edd3b6ee2da77d610536c5b5fbda0205
#
_cell.length_a   1.000
_cell.length_b   1.000
_cell.length_c   1.000
_cell.angle_alpha   90.00
_cell.angle_beta   90.00
_cell.angle_gamma   90.00
#
_symmetry.space_group_name_H-M   'P 1'
#
loop_
_entity.id
_entity.type
_entity.pdbx_description
1 polymer ?
#
loop_
_entity_poly.entity_id
_entity_poly.type
_entity_poly.pdbx_seq_one_letter_code
_entity_poly.pdbx_strand_id
1 'polypeptide(L)'
;MIERYTRPEMGHLWSIQNEWQTILNVEIAACEAMAELGEIPAAAVENIKKNARFDVARINEIEKTTDHDIIAFLTNLEENVGEDSKYIHKGLTSSDVKDTAYCVMMRDAAAIILDDLRAFREVLRRRAEEFRHTPCIGRTHGIHAEPMTFGLKLLLWSAEIERDIERLTRAKEIVSVGKLSGAVGTYSNIDPRIEELTCKKLGITPVRLATQVIQRDRHAEFVTTLAIIAGTMEKIATEIRNLQRTDIREAEEFFKAGQKGSSAMPHKRNPINCERVSGMARLVRGNAVAALEDMTLWHERDISHSSVERVILPDATINVDYCLHKLTGIVDKLLVYPDAMLHNMNRTGGLIYSQRILTSLVNKGILRQTAYVWVQRNAMKRWLEKEDFRTNVEKDADISAHLTKEEIDACFDYQYFLRNIDDIFARFDL
;
A
#
# COMPACT_ATOMS: atom_id res chain seq x y z
N MET A 1 -12.16 -1.18 -12.41
CA MET A 1 -11.31 0.04 -12.63
C MET A 1 -11.22 0.38 -14.12
N ILE A 2 -10.92 1.63 -14.50
CA ILE A 2 -10.75 2.02 -15.91
C ILE A 2 -9.36 1.66 -16.42
N GLU A 3 -9.25 1.40 -17.74
CA GLU A 3 -8.00 0.98 -18.41
C GLU A 3 -6.83 1.91 -18.13
N ARG A 4 -7.06 3.23 -18.08
CA ARG A 4 -6.05 4.25 -17.81
C ARG A 4 -5.23 4.02 -16.53
N TYR A 5 -5.81 3.37 -15.54
CA TYR A 5 -5.24 3.13 -14.21
C TYR A 5 -5.02 1.65 -13.92
N THR A 6 -5.08 0.82 -14.94
CA THR A 6 -4.91 -0.63 -14.84
C THR A 6 -3.58 -1.03 -15.49
N ARG A 7 -2.68 -1.65 -14.73
CA ARG A 7 -1.47 -2.26 -15.29
C ARG A 7 -1.82 -3.60 -15.94
N PRO A 8 -1.13 -4.00 -17.01
CA PRO A 8 -1.52 -5.19 -17.79
C PRO A 8 -1.61 -6.47 -16.96
N GLU A 9 -0.67 -6.70 -16.05
CA GLU A 9 -0.59 -7.90 -15.22
C GLU A 9 -1.78 -8.01 -14.25
N MET A 10 -2.04 -6.96 -13.48
CA MET A 10 -3.19 -6.92 -12.57
C MET A 10 -4.52 -6.89 -13.32
N GLY A 11 -4.56 -6.21 -14.49
CA GLY A 11 -5.74 -6.21 -15.35
C GLY A 11 -6.04 -7.57 -15.96
N HIS A 12 -5.02 -8.36 -16.32
CA HIS A 12 -5.19 -9.74 -16.76
C HIS A 12 -5.76 -10.62 -15.63
N LEU A 13 -5.20 -10.50 -14.42
CA LEU A 13 -5.65 -11.25 -13.24
C LEU A 13 -7.15 -11.09 -12.98
N TRP A 14 -7.67 -9.87 -13.11
CA TRP A 14 -9.10 -9.56 -12.88
C TRP A 14 -9.94 -9.53 -14.16
N SER A 15 -9.42 -10.04 -15.28
CA SER A 15 -10.21 -10.18 -16.49
C SER A 15 -11.25 -11.29 -16.34
N ILE A 16 -12.41 -11.12 -16.97
CA ILE A 16 -13.47 -12.14 -16.98
C ILE A 16 -12.98 -13.49 -17.53
N GLN A 17 -12.05 -13.46 -18.49
CA GLN A 17 -11.42 -14.66 -19.02
C GLN A 17 -10.62 -15.39 -17.95
N ASN A 18 -9.85 -14.69 -17.12
CA ASN A 18 -9.06 -15.30 -16.05
C ASN A 18 -9.94 -15.72 -14.86
N GLU A 19 -11.02 -15.01 -14.58
CA GLU A 19 -11.99 -15.41 -13.56
C GLU A 19 -12.58 -16.79 -13.91
N TRP A 20 -13.12 -16.98 -15.12
CA TRP A 20 -13.63 -18.27 -15.56
C TRP A 20 -12.56 -19.35 -15.65
N GLN A 21 -11.35 -18.99 -16.05
CA GLN A 21 -10.24 -19.95 -16.06
C GLN A 21 -9.90 -20.42 -14.64
N THR A 22 -9.90 -19.52 -13.67
CA THR A 22 -9.60 -19.86 -12.28
C THR A 22 -10.72 -20.73 -11.68
N ILE A 23 -11.99 -20.44 -11.99
CA ILE A 23 -13.12 -21.29 -11.61
C ILE A 23 -12.98 -22.69 -12.26
N LEU A 24 -12.64 -22.77 -13.55
CA LEU A 24 -12.37 -24.04 -14.23
C LEU A 24 -11.24 -24.83 -13.56
N ASN A 25 -10.17 -24.16 -13.14
CA ASN A 25 -9.05 -24.81 -12.46
C ASN A 25 -9.49 -25.42 -11.11
N VAL A 26 -10.42 -24.78 -10.38
CA VAL A 26 -11.01 -25.32 -9.16
C VAL A 26 -11.83 -26.56 -9.47
N GLU A 27 -12.70 -26.53 -10.49
CA GLU A 27 -13.52 -27.67 -10.91
C GLU A 27 -12.67 -28.86 -11.35
N ILE A 28 -11.63 -28.63 -12.14
CA ILE A 28 -10.71 -29.70 -12.57
C ILE A 28 -9.96 -30.28 -11.35
N ALA A 29 -9.46 -29.45 -10.45
CA ALA A 29 -8.77 -29.91 -9.24
C ALA A 29 -9.70 -30.75 -8.34
N ALA A 30 -10.98 -30.39 -8.25
CA ALA A 30 -11.98 -31.16 -7.53
C ALA A 30 -12.25 -32.53 -8.22
N CYS A 31 -12.39 -32.56 -9.54
CA CYS A 31 -12.52 -33.82 -10.29
C CYS A 31 -11.30 -34.73 -10.13
N GLU A 32 -10.08 -34.16 -10.16
CA GLU A 32 -8.84 -34.91 -9.90
C GLU A 32 -8.84 -35.51 -8.48
N ALA A 33 -9.25 -34.74 -7.48
CA ALA A 33 -9.34 -35.19 -6.10
C ALA A 33 -10.35 -36.34 -5.95
N MET A 34 -11.53 -36.21 -6.59
CA MET A 34 -12.55 -37.28 -6.63
C MET A 34 -12.00 -38.55 -7.28
N ALA A 35 -11.24 -38.43 -8.35
CA ALA A 35 -10.64 -39.61 -9.01
C ALA A 35 -9.55 -40.28 -8.15
N GLU A 36 -8.73 -39.50 -7.44
CA GLU A 36 -7.75 -40.02 -6.49
C GLU A 36 -8.42 -40.85 -5.37
N LEU A 37 -9.62 -40.48 -4.97
CA LEU A 37 -10.42 -41.19 -3.98
C LEU A 37 -11.30 -42.33 -4.56
N GLY A 38 -11.29 -42.52 -5.89
CA GLY A 38 -12.05 -43.55 -6.57
C GLY A 38 -13.54 -43.22 -6.74
N GLU A 39 -13.97 -41.98 -6.52
CA GLU A 39 -15.38 -41.56 -6.65
C GLU A 39 -15.83 -41.34 -8.10
N ILE A 40 -14.90 -41.06 -8.99
CA ILE A 40 -15.10 -40.88 -10.43
C ILE A 40 -14.01 -41.62 -11.21
N PRO A 41 -14.26 -42.05 -12.46
CA PRO A 41 -13.24 -42.71 -13.26
C PRO A 41 -12.10 -41.80 -13.63
N ALA A 42 -10.84 -42.26 -13.50
CA ALA A 42 -9.66 -41.48 -13.94
C ALA A 42 -9.73 -41.10 -15.44
N ALA A 43 -10.29 -41.98 -16.29
CA ALA A 43 -10.47 -41.69 -17.72
C ALA A 43 -11.40 -40.48 -17.96
N ALA A 44 -12.42 -40.28 -17.10
CA ALA A 44 -13.31 -39.12 -17.20
C ALA A 44 -12.52 -37.81 -16.87
N VAL A 45 -11.63 -37.83 -15.88
CA VAL A 45 -10.79 -36.69 -15.57
C VAL A 45 -9.84 -36.31 -16.73
N GLU A 46 -9.23 -37.28 -17.38
CA GLU A 46 -8.42 -37.03 -18.56
C GLU A 46 -9.24 -36.44 -19.72
N ASN A 47 -10.48 -36.90 -19.92
CA ASN A 47 -11.38 -36.31 -20.91
C ASN A 47 -11.77 -34.87 -20.52
N ILE A 48 -12.11 -34.62 -19.25
CA ILE A 48 -12.41 -33.26 -18.73
C ILE A 48 -11.22 -32.34 -18.96
N LYS A 49 -10.02 -32.71 -18.51
CA LYS A 49 -8.80 -31.88 -18.66
C LYS A 49 -8.49 -31.55 -20.12
N LYS A 50 -8.74 -32.47 -21.03
CA LYS A 50 -8.48 -32.27 -22.47
C LYS A 50 -9.50 -31.38 -23.14
N ASN A 51 -10.77 -31.47 -22.76
CA ASN A 51 -11.87 -30.88 -23.50
C ASN A 51 -12.61 -29.75 -22.75
N ALA A 52 -12.43 -29.60 -21.44
CA ALA A 52 -13.02 -28.50 -20.69
C ALA A 52 -12.41 -27.17 -21.15
N ARG A 53 -13.17 -26.49 -21.98
CA ARG A 53 -12.90 -25.13 -22.47
C ARG A 53 -14.22 -24.38 -22.47
N PHE A 54 -14.11 -23.06 -22.38
CA PHE A 54 -15.27 -22.20 -22.31
C PHE A 54 -15.11 -21.00 -23.28
N ASP A 55 -16.26 -20.43 -23.63
CA ASP A 55 -16.35 -19.20 -24.40
C ASP A 55 -17.21 -18.20 -23.61
N VAL A 56 -16.61 -17.06 -23.26
CA VAL A 56 -17.27 -16.02 -22.44
C VAL A 56 -18.53 -15.48 -23.12
N ALA A 57 -18.52 -15.32 -24.46
CA ALA A 57 -19.69 -14.85 -25.18
C ALA A 57 -20.83 -15.89 -25.13
N ARG A 58 -20.49 -17.18 -25.21
CA ARG A 58 -21.45 -18.28 -25.09
C ARG A 58 -22.03 -18.39 -23.68
N ILE A 59 -21.19 -18.25 -22.64
CA ILE A 59 -21.64 -18.20 -21.24
C ILE A 59 -22.66 -17.07 -21.05
N ASN A 60 -22.35 -15.87 -21.51
CA ASN A 60 -23.23 -14.70 -21.40
C ASN A 60 -24.55 -14.90 -22.18
N GLU A 61 -24.52 -15.65 -23.30
CA GLU A 61 -25.74 -16.00 -24.05
C GLU A 61 -26.62 -16.95 -23.27
N ILE A 62 -26.04 -18.02 -22.69
CA ILE A 62 -26.78 -19.02 -21.89
C ILE A 62 -27.34 -18.35 -20.63
N GLU A 63 -26.59 -17.48 -19.99
CA GLU A 63 -26.97 -16.76 -18.75
C GLU A 63 -28.26 -15.95 -18.94
N LYS A 64 -28.50 -15.37 -20.12
CA LYS A 64 -29.77 -14.66 -20.43
C LYS A 64 -31.02 -15.49 -20.22
N THR A 65 -30.89 -16.82 -20.25
CA THR A 65 -32.00 -17.78 -20.07
C THR A 65 -31.98 -18.39 -18.68
N THR A 66 -30.80 -18.63 -18.12
CA THR A 66 -30.65 -19.31 -16.83
C THR A 66 -30.69 -18.37 -15.63
N ASP A 67 -30.44 -17.07 -15.83
CA ASP A 67 -30.26 -16.06 -14.77
C ASP A 67 -29.28 -16.52 -13.66
N HIS A 68 -28.28 -17.37 -14.04
CA HIS A 68 -27.31 -17.91 -13.10
C HIS A 68 -25.97 -18.17 -13.79
N ASP A 69 -24.96 -17.44 -13.39
CA ASP A 69 -23.61 -17.42 -13.99
C ASP A 69 -22.92 -18.81 -13.97
N ILE A 70 -22.88 -19.49 -12.81
CA ILE A 70 -22.23 -20.83 -12.70
C ILE A 70 -23.00 -21.89 -13.51
N ILE A 71 -24.32 -21.85 -13.52
CA ILE A 71 -25.07 -22.78 -14.35
C ILE A 71 -24.79 -22.55 -15.83
N ALA A 72 -24.72 -21.29 -16.27
CA ALA A 72 -24.37 -20.95 -17.64
C ALA A 72 -22.97 -21.46 -18.01
N PHE A 73 -21.98 -21.26 -17.11
CA PHE A 73 -20.63 -21.77 -17.28
C PHE A 73 -20.59 -23.31 -17.39
N LEU A 74 -21.25 -24.03 -16.48
CA LEU A 74 -21.30 -25.49 -16.48
C LEU A 74 -21.98 -26.03 -17.75
N THR A 75 -23.06 -25.40 -18.22
CA THR A 75 -23.73 -25.75 -19.50
C THR A 75 -22.75 -25.55 -20.68
N ASN A 76 -21.98 -24.49 -20.71
CA ASN A 76 -20.99 -24.31 -21.77
C ASN A 76 -19.83 -25.32 -21.68
N LEU A 77 -19.43 -25.76 -20.49
CA LEU A 77 -18.48 -26.87 -20.34
C LEU A 77 -19.04 -28.17 -20.86
N GLU A 78 -20.33 -28.51 -20.60
CA GLU A 78 -21.02 -29.71 -21.11
C GLU A 78 -21.00 -29.75 -22.62
N GLU A 79 -21.25 -28.63 -23.32
CA GLU A 79 -21.17 -28.53 -24.79
C GLU A 79 -19.83 -29.01 -25.35
N ASN A 80 -18.74 -28.90 -24.57
CA ASN A 80 -17.37 -29.23 -24.99
C ASN A 80 -16.87 -30.59 -24.48
N VAL A 81 -17.27 -30.98 -23.25
CA VAL A 81 -16.79 -32.21 -22.58
C VAL A 81 -17.67 -33.43 -22.92
N GLY A 82 -18.97 -33.21 -23.13
CA GLY A 82 -19.93 -34.27 -23.38
C GLY A 82 -20.29 -35.04 -22.10
N GLU A 83 -20.49 -36.37 -22.21
CA GLU A 83 -21.08 -37.21 -21.14
C GLU A 83 -20.31 -37.17 -19.80
N ASP A 84 -19.00 -36.95 -19.82
CA ASP A 84 -18.20 -36.88 -18.59
C ASP A 84 -18.41 -35.57 -17.83
N SER A 85 -19.07 -34.57 -18.41
CA SER A 85 -19.46 -33.34 -17.74
C SER A 85 -20.27 -33.53 -16.47
N LYS A 86 -21.01 -34.65 -16.36
CA LYS A 86 -21.76 -35.06 -15.17
C LYS A 86 -20.91 -35.18 -13.90
N TYR A 87 -19.59 -35.24 -14.01
CA TYR A 87 -18.68 -35.29 -12.87
C TYR A 87 -18.18 -33.88 -12.45
N ILE A 88 -18.30 -32.89 -13.35
CA ILE A 88 -17.98 -31.50 -13.01
C ILE A 88 -19.06 -30.98 -12.06
N HIS A 89 -18.65 -30.25 -11.02
CA HIS A 89 -19.56 -29.70 -9.99
C HIS A 89 -20.34 -30.76 -9.17
N LYS A 90 -19.93 -32.04 -9.23
CA LYS A 90 -20.61 -33.11 -8.50
C LYS A 90 -20.53 -32.89 -6.99
N GLY A 91 -21.67 -32.72 -6.34
CA GLY A 91 -21.77 -32.49 -4.88
C GLY A 91 -21.42 -31.11 -4.42
N LEU A 92 -20.97 -30.21 -5.28
CA LEU A 92 -20.57 -28.85 -4.98
C LEU A 92 -21.75 -27.87 -5.05
N THR A 93 -21.54 -26.68 -4.48
CA THR A 93 -22.37 -25.49 -4.69
C THR A 93 -21.55 -24.40 -5.37
N SER A 94 -22.19 -23.43 -6.00
CA SER A 94 -21.54 -22.34 -6.72
C SER A 94 -20.47 -21.62 -5.87
N SER A 95 -20.72 -21.43 -4.58
CA SER A 95 -19.76 -20.79 -3.68
C SER A 95 -18.52 -21.64 -3.37
N ASP A 96 -18.59 -22.98 -3.50
CA ASP A 96 -17.41 -23.84 -3.34
C ASP A 96 -16.35 -23.48 -4.37
N VAL A 97 -16.74 -23.27 -5.62
CA VAL A 97 -15.80 -22.96 -6.69
C VAL A 97 -15.52 -21.47 -6.81
N LYS A 98 -16.54 -20.62 -6.58
CA LYS A 98 -16.40 -19.17 -6.73
C LYS A 98 -15.56 -18.54 -5.62
N ASP A 99 -15.87 -18.82 -4.35
CA ASP A 99 -15.10 -18.29 -3.22
C ASP A 99 -13.67 -18.79 -3.26
N THR A 100 -13.46 -20.08 -3.57
CA THR A 100 -12.13 -20.66 -3.71
C THR A 100 -11.34 -20.00 -4.85
N ALA A 101 -11.97 -19.76 -6.00
CA ALA A 101 -11.34 -19.06 -7.13
C ALA A 101 -10.98 -17.61 -6.78
N TYR A 102 -11.87 -16.87 -6.11
CA TYR A 102 -11.60 -15.51 -5.67
C TYR A 102 -10.46 -15.43 -4.63
N CYS A 103 -10.38 -16.41 -3.72
CA CYS A 103 -9.26 -16.52 -2.79
C CYS A 103 -7.92 -16.76 -3.51
N VAL A 104 -7.91 -17.60 -4.56
CA VAL A 104 -6.72 -17.77 -5.41
C VAL A 104 -6.36 -16.46 -6.09
N MET A 105 -7.32 -15.75 -6.67
CA MET A 105 -7.08 -14.46 -7.34
C MET A 105 -6.60 -13.37 -6.36
N MET A 106 -7.16 -13.29 -5.14
CA MET A 106 -6.68 -12.38 -4.10
C MET A 106 -5.26 -12.71 -3.65
N ARG A 107 -4.92 -13.99 -3.51
CA ARG A 107 -3.55 -14.44 -3.21
C ARG A 107 -2.56 -13.97 -4.29
N ASP A 108 -2.93 -14.10 -5.55
CA ASP A 108 -2.08 -13.75 -6.69
C ASP A 108 -1.97 -12.22 -6.84
N ALA A 109 -3.06 -11.48 -6.61
CA ALA A 109 -3.04 -10.02 -6.52
C ALA A 109 -2.11 -9.53 -5.40
N ALA A 110 -2.18 -10.17 -4.21
CA ALA A 110 -1.28 -9.86 -3.11
C ALA A 110 0.18 -10.13 -3.46
N ALA A 111 0.48 -11.16 -4.25
CA ALA A 111 1.85 -11.47 -4.69
C ALA A 111 2.41 -10.33 -5.58
N ILE A 112 1.63 -9.86 -6.56
CA ILE A 112 2.01 -8.74 -7.43
C ILE A 112 2.29 -7.48 -6.58
N ILE A 113 1.39 -7.15 -5.65
CA ILE A 113 1.54 -5.95 -4.80
C ILE A 113 2.75 -6.08 -3.85
N LEU A 114 3.03 -7.28 -3.34
CA LEU A 114 4.22 -7.54 -2.51
C LEU A 114 5.52 -7.29 -3.29
N ASP A 115 5.58 -7.67 -4.56
CA ASP A 115 6.74 -7.42 -5.41
C ASP A 115 6.90 -5.91 -5.70
N ASP A 116 5.80 -5.20 -5.92
CA ASP A 116 5.82 -3.73 -6.06
C ASP A 116 6.28 -3.04 -4.76
N LEU A 117 5.82 -3.48 -3.59
CA LEU A 117 6.25 -2.95 -2.29
C LEU A 117 7.75 -3.19 -2.06
N ARG A 118 8.26 -4.37 -2.39
CA ARG A 118 9.69 -4.68 -2.30
C ARG A 118 10.52 -3.78 -3.22
N ALA A 119 10.09 -3.63 -4.48
CA ALA A 119 10.75 -2.75 -5.43
C ALA A 119 10.75 -1.29 -4.94
N PHE A 120 9.65 -0.81 -4.38
CA PHE A 120 9.54 0.54 -3.83
C PHE A 120 10.44 0.73 -2.61
N ARG A 121 10.51 -0.25 -1.70
CA ARG A 121 11.43 -0.22 -0.56
C ARG A 121 12.89 -0.07 -1.00
N GLU A 122 13.32 -0.83 -1.99
CA GLU A 122 14.70 -0.74 -2.51
C GLU A 122 15.01 0.64 -3.09
N VAL A 123 14.07 1.24 -3.81
CA VAL A 123 14.24 2.62 -4.31
C VAL A 123 14.35 3.60 -3.14
N LEU A 124 13.51 3.49 -2.12
CA LEU A 124 13.57 4.34 -0.93
C LEU A 124 14.89 4.21 -0.18
N ARG A 125 15.39 2.97 0.03
CA ARG A 125 16.68 2.71 0.69
C ARG A 125 17.84 3.33 -0.08
N ARG A 126 17.91 3.10 -1.38
CA ARG A 126 18.94 3.68 -2.24
C ARG A 126 18.92 5.22 -2.22
N ARG A 127 17.74 5.81 -2.31
CA ARG A 127 17.60 7.28 -2.26
C ARG A 127 17.87 7.83 -0.85
N ALA A 128 17.51 7.10 0.21
CA ALA A 128 17.86 7.48 1.58
C ALA A 128 19.38 7.54 1.77
N GLU A 129 20.09 6.54 1.26
CA GLU A 129 21.55 6.50 1.29
C GLU A 129 22.19 7.66 0.50
N GLU A 130 21.69 7.95 -0.71
CA GLU A 130 22.16 9.06 -1.53
C GLU A 130 22.06 10.41 -0.82
N PHE A 131 21.02 10.62 -0.01
CA PHE A 131 20.78 11.86 0.72
C PHE A 131 21.03 11.76 2.24
N ARG A 132 21.75 10.73 2.69
CA ARG A 132 22.03 10.45 4.11
C ARG A 132 22.46 11.70 4.86
N HIS A 133 23.36 12.48 4.30
CA HIS A 133 23.96 13.67 4.92
C HIS A 133 23.46 14.99 4.32
N THR A 134 22.42 14.97 3.47
CA THR A 134 21.85 16.20 2.90
C THR A 134 21.00 16.93 3.94
N PRO A 135 21.44 18.11 4.46
CA PRO A 135 20.73 18.80 5.51
C PRO A 135 19.43 19.42 5.00
N CYS A 136 18.39 19.32 5.78
CA CYS A 136 17.12 20.01 5.56
C CYS A 136 16.49 20.40 6.89
N ILE A 137 15.48 21.26 6.85
CA ILE A 137 14.76 21.64 8.06
C ILE A 137 13.58 20.70 8.32
N GLY A 138 13.53 20.12 9.52
CA GLY A 138 12.35 19.44 10.03
C GLY A 138 11.26 20.46 10.36
N ARG A 139 10.01 20.15 9.95
CA ARG A 139 8.84 21.01 10.20
C ARG A 139 7.82 20.27 11.06
N THR A 140 7.37 20.93 12.13
CA THR A 140 6.21 20.51 12.92
C THR A 140 5.15 21.60 12.83
N HIS A 141 3.88 21.22 12.67
CA HIS A 141 2.78 22.20 12.44
C HIS A 141 3.01 23.13 11.23
N GLY A 142 3.84 22.71 10.26
CA GLY A 142 4.27 23.56 9.14
C GLY A 142 5.34 24.61 9.49
N ILE A 143 5.80 24.66 10.75
CA ILE A 143 6.81 25.61 11.25
C ILE A 143 8.18 24.94 11.32
N HIS A 144 9.24 25.68 11.07
CA HIS A 144 10.62 25.22 11.21
C HIS A 144 10.90 24.78 12.66
N ALA A 145 11.36 23.55 12.84
CA ALA A 145 11.74 22.98 14.12
C ALA A 145 13.28 22.85 14.19
N GLU A 146 13.81 21.68 13.89
CA GLU A 146 15.24 21.39 14.01
C GLU A 146 15.82 20.87 12.69
N PRO A 147 17.13 21.04 12.45
CA PRO A 147 17.83 20.42 11.34
C PRO A 147 17.73 18.88 11.39
N MET A 148 17.52 18.28 10.24
CA MET A 148 17.55 16.85 9.98
C MET A 148 18.16 16.59 8.61
N THR A 149 18.21 15.34 8.15
CA THR A 149 18.62 15.05 6.78
C THR A 149 17.45 14.62 5.91
N PHE A 150 17.54 14.86 4.61
CA PHE A 150 16.54 14.41 3.65
C PHE A 150 16.54 12.87 3.53
N GLY A 151 17.72 12.25 3.65
CA GLY A 151 17.85 10.80 3.71
C GLY A 151 17.07 10.17 4.86
N LEU A 152 17.06 10.81 6.04
CA LEU A 152 16.28 10.33 7.18
C LEU A 152 14.77 10.34 6.90
N LYS A 153 14.28 11.31 6.15
CA LYS A 153 12.87 11.36 5.70
C LYS A 153 12.53 10.16 4.80
N LEU A 154 13.40 9.84 3.83
CA LEU A 154 13.24 8.71 2.93
C LEU A 154 13.36 7.37 3.65
N LEU A 155 14.28 7.26 4.63
CA LEU A 155 14.44 6.08 5.46
C LEU A 155 13.19 5.79 6.30
N LEU A 156 12.53 6.82 6.84
CA LEU A 156 11.25 6.67 7.55
C LEU A 156 10.18 6.07 6.64
N TRP A 157 10.11 6.49 5.39
CA TRP A 157 9.17 5.91 4.41
C TRP A 157 9.49 4.46 4.10
N SER A 158 10.78 4.11 3.98
CA SER A 158 11.21 2.71 3.82
C SER A 158 10.75 1.83 4.98
N ALA A 159 10.90 2.31 6.22
CA ALA A 159 10.45 1.59 7.41
C ALA A 159 8.92 1.39 7.47
N GLU A 160 8.14 2.30 6.89
CA GLU A 160 6.69 2.13 6.76
C GLU A 160 6.34 1.06 5.72
N ILE A 161 7.03 1.06 4.58
CA ILE A 161 6.85 0.04 3.53
C ILE A 161 7.25 -1.36 4.04
N GLU A 162 8.27 -1.49 4.89
CA GLU A 162 8.61 -2.78 5.53
C GLU A 162 7.43 -3.32 6.34
N ARG A 163 6.79 -2.49 7.16
CA ARG A 163 5.58 -2.89 7.90
C ARG A 163 4.39 -3.20 7.00
N ASP A 164 4.28 -2.53 5.84
CA ASP A 164 3.23 -2.81 4.87
C ASP A 164 3.46 -4.15 4.15
N ILE A 165 4.72 -4.52 3.89
CA ILE A 165 5.10 -5.86 3.39
C ILE A 165 4.68 -6.94 4.41
N GLU A 166 4.98 -6.75 5.69
CA GLU A 166 4.59 -7.70 6.75
C GLU A 166 3.07 -7.86 6.83
N ARG A 167 2.31 -6.75 6.84
CA ARG A 167 0.85 -6.76 6.86
C ARG A 167 0.26 -7.50 5.66
N LEU A 168 0.73 -7.18 4.46
CA LEU A 168 0.20 -7.80 3.26
C LEU A 168 0.60 -9.27 3.14
N THR A 169 1.79 -9.65 3.62
CA THR A 169 2.20 -11.05 3.69
C THR A 169 1.23 -11.84 4.55
N ARG A 170 0.89 -11.34 5.74
CA ARG A 170 -0.10 -11.95 6.61
C ARG A 170 -1.51 -11.97 5.99
N ALA A 171 -1.95 -10.86 5.40
CA ALA A 171 -3.27 -10.79 4.75
C ALA A 171 -3.36 -11.76 3.57
N LYS A 172 -2.27 -11.95 2.80
CA LYS A 172 -2.17 -12.95 1.74
C LYS A 172 -2.37 -14.37 2.29
N GLU A 173 -1.75 -14.72 3.41
CA GLU A 173 -1.94 -16.03 4.05
C GLU A 173 -3.39 -16.25 4.48
N ILE A 174 -4.04 -15.22 5.04
CA ILE A 174 -5.42 -15.25 5.50
C ILE A 174 -6.42 -15.51 4.36
N VAL A 175 -6.17 -14.94 3.16
CA VAL A 175 -7.02 -15.17 1.99
C VAL A 175 -6.58 -16.37 1.14
N SER A 176 -5.43 -16.99 1.42
CA SER A 176 -4.95 -18.17 0.68
C SER A 176 -5.64 -19.46 1.16
N VAL A 177 -6.95 -19.48 1.08
CA VAL A 177 -7.80 -20.60 1.56
C VAL A 177 -8.81 -21.03 0.52
N GLY A 178 -9.33 -22.26 0.67
CA GLY A 178 -10.40 -22.79 -0.17
C GLY A 178 -11.45 -23.53 0.64
N LYS A 179 -12.61 -23.69 0.04
CA LYS A 179 -13.78 -24.33 0.64
C LYS A 179 -14.50 -25.16 -0.41
N LEU A 180 -14.69 -26.45 -0.12
CA LEU A 180 -15.53 -27.38 -0.89
C LEU A 180 -16.38 -28.21 0.08
N SER A 181 -17.23 -27.57 0.86
CA SER A 181 -18.01 -28.19 1.94
C SER A 181 -19.52 -28.18 1.71
N GLY A 182 -19.94 -27.81 0.49
CA GLY A 182 -21.34 -27.86 0.07
C GLY A 182 -22.18 -26.65 0.54
N ALA A 183 -23.48 -26.77 0.40
CA ALA A 183 -24.46 -25.70 0.49
C ALA A 183 -24.51 -24.99 1.86
N VAL A 184 -24.12 -25.64 2.94
CA VAL A 184 -24.14 -25.07 4.32
C VAL A 184 -22.93 -25.48 5.14
N GLY A 185 -21.87 -25.98 4.51
CA GLY A 185 -20.60 -26.30 5.19
C GLY A 185 -20.55 -27.65 5.91
N THR A 186 -21.49 -28.56 5.63
CA THR A 186 -21.61 -29.83 6.35
C THR A 186 -21.07 -31.05 5.60
N TYR A 187 -20.52 -30.88 4.40
CA TYR A 187 -20.03 -31.95 3.52
C TYR A 187 -21.07 -33.02 3.17
N SER A 188 -22.37 -32.65 3.15
CA SER A 188 -23.46 -33.62 2.98
C SER A 188 -23.35 -34.46 1.71
N ASN A 189 -22.75 -33.93 0.65
CA ASN A 189 -22.66 -34.55 -0.67
C ASN A 189 -21.25 -34.71 -1.22
N ILE A 190 -20.23 -34.47 -0.39
CA ILE A 190 -18.82 -34.50 -0.78
C ILE A 190 -17.96 -35.03 0.37
N ASP A 191 -16.96 -35.84 0.09
CA ASP A 191 -15.99 -36.28 1.10
C ASP A 191 -15.05 -35.09 1.49
N PRO A 192 -14.83 -34.78 2.78
CA PRO A 192 -13.95 -33.73 3.22
C PRO A 192 -12.52 -33.84 2.65
N ARG A 193 -12.04 -35.05 2.34
CA ARG A 193 -10.72 -35.27 1.73
C ARG A 193 -10.60 -34.65 0.33
N ILE A 194 -11.72 -34.45 -0.38
CA ILE A 194 -11.74 -33.79 -1.69
C ILE A 194 -11.35 -32.33 -1.54
N GLU A 195 -11.85 -31.64 -0.50
CA GLU A 195 -11.44 -30.26 -0.20
C GLU A 195 -9.93 -30.17 0.07
N GLU A 196 -9.39 -31.05 0.93
CA GLU A 196 -7.96 -31.08 1.26
C GLU A 196 -7.09 -31.27 0.02
N LEU A 197 -7.42 -32.26 -0.81
CA LEU A 197 -6.68 -32.56 -2.03
C LEU A 197 -6.79 -31.43 -3.06
N THR A 198 -7.99 -30.86 -3.24
CA THR A 198 -8.24 -29.73 -4.15
C THR A 198 -7.44 -28.50 -3.72
N CYS A 199 -7.51 -28.12 -2.45
CA CYS A 199 -6.74 -26.99 -1.92
C CYS A 199 -5.23 -27.21 -2.08
N LYS A 200 -4.74 -28.39 -1.83
CA LYS A 200 -3.32 -28.74 -2.05
C LYS A 200 -2.89 -28.55 -3.50
N LYS A 201 -3.73 -28.98 -4.47
CA LYS A 201 -3.45 -28.79 -5.91
C LYS A 201 -3.43 -27.33 -6.31
N LEU A 202 -4.26 -26.48 -5.70
CA LEU A 202 -4.35 -25.06 -5.94
C LEU A 202 -3.28 -24.23 -5.17
N GLY A 203 -2.49 -24.88 -4.30
CA GLY A 203 -1.48 -24.21 -3.48
C GLY A 203 -2.07 -23.29 -2.41
N ILE A 204 -3.22 -23.66 -1.87
CA ILE A 204 -3.93 -22.98 -0.78
C ILE A 204 -4.26 -23.98 0.34
N THR A 205 -4.80 -23.50 1.47
CA THR A 205 -5.18 -24.35 2.60
C THR A 205 -6.72 -24.46 2.71
N PRO A 206 -7.27 -25.62 3.11
CA PRO A 206 -8.70 -25.68 3.39
C PRO A 206 -9.06 -24.82 4.60
N VAL A 207 -10.21 -24.17 4.59
CA VAL A 207 -10.73 -23.49 5.76
C VAL A 207 -11.11 -24.53 6.84
N ARG A 208 -10.90 -24.17 8.12
CA ARG A 208 -11.26 -25.09 9.21
C ARG A 208 -12.76 -25.28 9.37
N LEU A 209 -13.54 -24.30 8.99
CA LEU A 209 -15.00 -24.29 9.03
C LEU A 209 -15.51 -23.18 8.13
N ALA A 210 -16.60 -23.45 7.40
CA ALA A 210 -17.32 -22.48 6.62
C ALA A 210 -18.84 -22.71 6.72
N THR A 211 -19.62 -21.77 6.23
CA THR A 211 -21.04 -21.94 5.93
C THR A 211 -21.20 -22.29 4.45
N GLN A 212 -22.13 -21.73 3.72
CA GLN A 212 -22.11 -21.84 2.25
C GLN A 212 -20.90 -21.11 1.66
N VAL A 213 -20.38 -20.11 2.38
CA VAL A 213 -19.28 -19.23 1.94
C VAL A 213 -18.11 -19.26 2.93
N ILE A 214 -16.93 -18.90 2.45
CA ILE A 214 -15.79 -18.51 3.29
C ILE A 214 -16.16 -17.23 4.05
N GLN A 215 -15.82 -17.13 5.33
CA GLN A 215 -16.20 -15.97 6.14
C GLN A 215 -15.51 -14.69 5.67
N ARG A 216 -16.27 -13.59 5.61
CA ARG A 216 -15.86 -12.32 4.96
C ARG A 216 -14.92 -11.46 5.79
N ASP A 217 -14.69 -11.79 7.06
CA ASP A 217 -13.63 -11.17 7.87
C ASP A 217 -12.24 -11.27 7.19
N ARG A 218 -11.97 -12.37 6.47
CA ARG A 218 -10.74 -12.55 5.68
C ARG A 218 -10.62 -11.55 4.53
N HIS A 219 -11.71 -11.36 3.79
CA HIS A 219 -11.81 -10.38 2.70
C HIS A 219 -11.68 -8.95 3.24
N ALA A 220 -12.36 -8.67 4.36
CA ALA A 220 -12.28 -7.38 5.04
C ALA A 220 -10.85 -7.08 5.54
N GLU A 221 -10.16 -8.05 6.16
CA GLU A 221 -8.76 -7.89 6.57
C GLU A 221 -7.84 -7.61 5.36
N PHE A 222 -8.05 -8.31 4.26
CA PHE A 222 -7.29 -8.09 3.04
C PHE A 222 -7.48 -6.66 2.49
N VAL A 223 -8.72 -6.23 2.29
CA VAL A 223 -9.01 -4.90 1.69
C VAL A 223 -8.66 -3.77 2.66
N THR A 224 -8.83 -3.93 3.99
CA THR A 224 -8.39 -2.95 4.97
C THR A 224 -6.86 -2.85 5.04
N THR A 225 -6.13 -3.94 4.83
CA THR A 225 -4.67 -3.92 4.67
C THR A 225 -4.26 -3.09 3.45
N LEU A 226 -4.94 -3.26 2.31
CA LEU A 226 -4.72 -2.43 1.13
C LEU A 226 -5.01 -0.94 1.41
N ALA A 227 -6.02 -0.64 2.23
CA ALA A 227 -6.32 0.74 2.63
C ALA A 227 -5.23 1.37 3.51
N ILE A 228 -4.58 0.58 4.38
CA ILE A 228 -3.41 1.04 5.16
C ILE A 228 -2.24 1.36 4.22
N ILE A 229 -1.93 0.47 3.29
CA ILE A 229 -0.89 0.69 2.27
C ILE A 229 -1.19 1.96 1.45
N ALA A 230 -2.45 2.14 1.04
CA ALA A 230 -2.89 3.35 0.34
C ALA A 230 -2.68 4.62 1.20
N GLY A 231 -2.86 4.52 2.51
CA GLY A 231 -2.56 5.60 3.47
C GLY A 231 -1.08 5.96 3.51
N THR A 232 -0.18 4.97 3.55
CA THR A 232 1.28 5.17 3.46
C THR A 232 1.65 5.87 2.15
N MET A 233 1.12 5.41 1.02
CA MET A 233 1.35 6.02 -0.28
C MET A 233 0.87 7.48 -0.35
N GLU A 234 -0.33 7.76 0.18
CA GLU A 234 -0.89 9.12 0.21
C GLU A 234 -0.04 10.05 1.09
N LYS A 235 0.45 9.58 2.23
CA LYS A 235 1.35 10.33 3.11
C LYS A 235 2.62 10.75 2.38
N ILE A 236 3.28 9.82 1.68
CA ILE A 236 4.49 10.10 0.89
C ILE A 236 4.18 11.09 -0.24
N ALA A 237 3.12 10.86 -0.99
CA ALA A 237 2.70 11.75 -2.07
C ALA A 237 2.36 13.16 -1.56
N THR A 238 1.73 13.27 -0.41
CA THR A 238 1.40 14.55 0.22
C THR A 238 2.65 15.32 0.65
N GLU A 239 3.64 14.63 1.20
CA GLU A 239 4.90 15.27 1.56
C GLU A 239 5.66 15.77 0.33
N ILE A 240 5.75 14.99 -0.75
CA ILE A 240 6.37 15.42 -2.01
C ILE A 240 5.64 16.66 -2.56
N ARG A 241 4.30 16.68 -2.55
CA ARG A 241 3.52 17.85 -2.95
C ARG A 241 3.83 19.08 -2.11
N ASN A 242 4.00 18.93 -0.79
CA ASN A 242 4.40 20.01 0.10
C ASN A 242 5.81 20.53 -0.22
N LEU A 243 6.76 19.63 -0.46
CA LEU A 243 8.14 20.00 -0.81
C LEU A 243 8.23 20.70 -2.18
N GLN A 244 7.31 20.43 -3.10
CA GLN A 244 7.25 21.05 -4.44
C GLN A 244 6.58 22.42 -4.44
N ARG A 245 5.94 22.86 -3.35
CA ARG A 245 5.29 24.17 -3.28
C ARG A 245 6.26 25.29 -3.62
N THR A 246 5.78 26.31 -4.31
CA THR A 246 6.57 27.48 -4.74
C THR A 246 7.41 28.10 -3.62
N ASP A 247 6.83 28.17 -2.41
CA ASP A 247 7.47 28.78 -1.23
C ASP A 247 8.50 27.88 -0.53
N ILE A 248 8.55 26.59 -0.87
CA ILE A 248 9.45 25.58 -0.30
C ILE A 248 10.48 25.12 -1.33
N ARG A 249 10.05 24.51 -2.40
CA ARG A 249 10.83 24.06 -3.55
C ARG A 249 12.10 23.29 -3.18
N GLU A 250 11.98 22.35 -2.26
CA GLU A 250 13.08 21.49 -1.79
C GLU A 250 13.19 20.18 -2.59
N ALA A 251 12.07 19.70 -3.14
CA ALA A 251 12.01 18.56 -4.06
C ALA A 251 10.84 18.72 -5.03
N GLU A 252 10.91 18.08 -6.19
CA GLU A 252 9.79 18.07 -7.16
C GLU A 252 9.75 16.78 -8.00
N GLU A 253 8.57 16.41 -8.50
CA GLU A 253 8.42 15.34 -9.48
C GLU A 253 9.27 15.62 -10.72
N PHE A 254 9.90 14.55 -11.26
CA PHE A 254 10.63 14.66 -12.51
C PHE A 254 9.69 15.07 -13.66
N PHE A 255 10.11 16.09 -14.39
CA PHE A 255 9.35 16.64 -15.50
C PHE A 255 10.05 16.29 -16.83
N LYS A 256 9.40 15.49 -17.66
CA LYS A 256 9.99 15.03 -18.95
C LYS A 256 10.15 16.20 -19.92
N ALA A 257 11.18 16.14 -20.77
CA ALA A 257 11.28 17.03 -21.92
C ALA A 257 10.02 16.92 -22.80
N GLY A 258 9.41 18.05 -23.13
CA GLY A 258 8.16 18.12 -23.89
C GLY A 258 6.87 17.90 -23.10
N GLN A 259 6.94 17.54 -21.83
CA GLN A 259 5.76 17.45 -20.96
C GLN A 259 5.12 18.82 -20.79
N LYS A 260 3.79 18.89 -20.74
CA LYS A 260 3.03 20.10 -20.43
C LYS A 260 2.49 20.02 -19.01
N GLY A 261 2.86 20.99 -18.16
CA GLY A 261 2.43 21.05 -16.77
C GLY A 261 1.13 21.82 -16.54
N SER A 262 0.79 22.69 -17.51
CA SER A 262 -0.41 23.53 -17.45
C SER A 262 -0.86 23.87 -18.87
N SER A 263 -2.17 23.96 -19.07
CA SER A 263 -2.75 24.42 -20.34
C SER A 263 -2.65 25.95 -20.53
N ALA A 264 -2.49 26.70 -19.43
CA ALA A 264 -2.46 28.16 -19.44
C ALA A 264 -1.07 28.76 -19.21
N MET A 265 -0.26 28.15 -18.32
CA MET A 265 1.04 28.69 -17.89
C MET A 265 2.18 27.73 -18.25
N PRO A 266 2.99 28.02 -19.28
CA PRO A 266 4.00 27.10 -19.80
C PRO A 266 5.09 26.69 -18.81
N HIS A 267 5.40 27.53 -17.81
CA HIS A 267 6.42 27.29 -16.78
C HIS A 267 5.93 26.46 -15.59
N LYS A 268 4.60 26.26 -15.47
CA LYS A 268 4.00 25.62 -14.28
C LYS A 268 4.22 24.11 -14.30
N ARG A 269 4.86 23.59 -13.25
CA ARG A 269 5.11 22.17 -13.03
C ARG A 269 4.28 21.70 -11.84
N ASN A 270 3.19 20.99 -12.12
CA ASN A 270 2.28 20.51 -11.08
C ASN A 270 2.69 19.09 -10.64
N PRO A 271 2.54 18.73 -9.34
CA PRO A 271 2.77 17.36 -8.84
C PRO A 271 1.59 16.43 -9.16
N ILE A 272 1.26 16.30 -10.45
CA ILE A 272 0.03 15.64 -10.94
C ILE A 272 -0.01 14.16 -10.54
N ASN A 273 1.14 13.48 -10.52
CA ASN A 273 1.17 12.08 -10.19
C ASN A 273 0.97 11.85 -8.70
N CYS A 274 1.57 12.67 -7.84
CA CYS A 274 1.31 12.64 -6.39
C CYS A 274 -0.15 13.03 -6.05
N GLU A 275 -0.73 14.00 -6.77
CA GLU A 275 -2.16 14.35 -6.63
C GLU A 275 -3.05 13.15 -7.00
N ARG A 276 -2.70 12.42 -8.04
CA ARG A 276 -3.41 11.21 -8.47
C ARG A 276 -3.31 10.10 -7.43
N VAL A 277 -2.13 9.84 -6.88
CA VAL A 277 -1.95 8.86 -5.77
C VAL A 277 -2.85 9.23 -4.59
N SER A 278 -2.87 10.52 -4.18
CA SER A 278 -3.75 10.99 -3.11
C SER A 278 -5.24 10.80 -3.43
N GLY A 279 -5.64 10.98 -4.68
CA GLY A 279 -7.02 10.74 -5.14
C GLY A 279 -7.40 9.26 -5.09
N MET A 280 -6.51 8.38 -5.58
CA MET A 280 -6.74 6.93 -5.63
C MET A 280 -6.83 6.30 -4.23
N ALA A 281 -6.05 6.78 -3.27
CA ALA A 281 -6.10 6.30 -1.89
C ALA A 281 -7.51 6.46 -1.26
N ARG A 282 -8.28 7.45 -1.68
CA ARG A 282 -9.67 7.64 -1.22
C ARG A 282 -10.58 6.51 -1.68
N LEU A 283 -10.40 6.04 -2.92
CA LEU A 283 -11.18 4.92 -3.47
C LEU A 283 -10.88 3.63 -2.71
N VAL A 284 -9.60 3.33 -2.44
CA VAL A 284 -9.22 2.12 -1.69
C VAL A 284 -9.82 2.15 -0.27
N ARG A 285 -9.84 3.31 0.40
CA ARG A 285 -10.51 3.43 1.71
C ARG A 285 -12.03 3.23 1.63
N GLY A 286 -12.66 3.73 0.56
CA GLY A 286 -14.09 3.47 0.31
C GLY A 286 -14.37 1.98 0.11
N ASN A 287 -13.53 1.28 -0.63
CA ASN A 287 -13.63 -0.16 -0.82
C ASN A 287 -13.46 -0.94 0.49
N ALA A 288 -12.58 -0.48 1.39
CA ALA A 288 -12.40 -1.10 2.71
C ALA A 288 -13.66 -0.98 3.60
N VAL A 289 -14.38 0.14 3.52
CA VAL A 289 -15.66 0.29 4.23
C VAL A 289 -16.68 -0.73 3.70
N ALA A 290 -16.81 -0.86 2.39
CA ALA A 290 -17.72 -1.83 1.77
C ALA A 290 -17.36 -3.28 2.15
N ALA A 291 -16.06 -3.62 2.18
CA ALA A 291 -15.61 -4.95 2.60
C ALA A 291 -15.95 -5.27 4.07
N LEU A 292 -15.91 -4.27 4.96
CA LEU A 292 -16.32 -4.43 6.36
C LEU A 292 -17.84 -4.64 6.50
N GLU A 293 -18.65 -3.99 5.67
CA GLU A 293 -20.11 -4.17 5.64
C GLU A 293 -20.49 -5.57 5.11
N ASP A 294 -19.72 -6.15 4.19
CA ASP A 294 -19.93 -7.51 3.66
C ASP A 294 -19.71 -8.63 4.69
N MET A 295 -19.16 -8.33 5.87
CA MET A 295 -19.01 -9.33 6.95
C MET A 295 -20.37 -9.82 7.48
N THR A 296 -21.42 -9.01 7.36
CA THR A 296 -22.74 -9.25 7.95
C THR A 296 -23.68 -9.89 6.93
N LEU A 297 -23.70 -11.21 6.88
CA LEU A 297 -24.60 -11.99 6.01
C LEU A 297 -25.72 -12.63 6.84
N TRP A 298 -26.87 -12.89 6.20
CA TRP A 298 -27.97 -13.62 6.81
C TRP A 298 -27.70 -15.11 6.83
N HIS A 299 -27.85 -15.72 8.00
CA HIS A 299 -27.73 -17.17 8.24
C HIS A 299 -26.41 -17.73 7.67
N GLU A 300 -26.48 -18.81 6.88
CA GLU A 300 -25.33 -19.45 6.25
C GLU A 300 -24.84 -18.71 5.00
N ARG A 301 -25.67 -17.86 4.40
CA ARG A 301 -25.36 -16.91 3.31
C ARG A 301 -26.60 -16.19 2.81
N ASP A 302 -26.49 -14.91 2.49
CA ASP A 302 -27.25 -14.21 1.45
C ASP A 302 -26.31 -13.76 0.32
N ILE A 303 -26.83 -13.15 -0.75
CA ILE A 303 -26.01 -12.77 -1.92
C ILE A 303 -25.56 -11.30 -1.93
N SER A 304 -25.82 -10.55 -0.86
CA SER A 304 -25.53 -9.11 -0.80
C SER A 304 -24.04 -8.77 -1.04
N HIS A 305 -23.13 -9.61 -0.54
CA HIS A 305 -21.70 -9.47 -0.72
C HIS A 305 -21.24 -9.58 -2.18
N SER A 306 -21.90 -10.41 -2.98
CA SER A 306 -21.39 -10.83 -4.29
C SER A 306 -21.24 -9.68 -5.29
N SER A 307 -22.25 -8.79 -5.37
CA SER A 307 -22.18 -7.61 -6.25
C SER A 307 -21.14 -6.60 -5.80
N VAL A 308 -20.89 -6.50 -4.50
CA VAL A 308 -19.89 -5.60 -3.90
C VAL A 308 -18.48 -6.12 -4.20
N GLU A 309 -18.21 -7.38 -3.92
CA GLU A 309 -16.89 -8.01 -4.11
C GLU A 309 -16.41 -8.00 -5.55
N ARG A 310 -17.33 -8.15 -6.53
CA ARG A 310 -17.02 -8.02 -7.97
C ARG A 310 -16.44 -6.63 -8.33
N VAL A 311 -16.70 -5.63 -7.52
CA VAL A 311 -16.19 -4.25 -7.71
C VAL A 311 -15.00 -3.98 -6.83
N ILE A 312 -15.12 -4.19 -5.51
CA ILE A 312 -14.12 -3.71 -4.56
C ILE A 312 -12.80 -4.47 -4.60
N LEU A 313 -12.82 -5.79 -4.87
CA LEU A 313 -11.60 -6.60 -4.91
C LEU A 313 -10.68 -6.22 -6.09
N PRO A 314 -11.19 -6.20 -7.35
CA PRO A 314 -10.38 -5.72 -8.47
C PRO A 314 -10.02 -4.24 -8.32
N ASP A 315 -10.93 -3.38 -7.90
CA ASP A 315 -10.67 -1.95 -7.81
C ASP A 315 -9.63 -1.59 -6.74
N ALA A 316 -9.67 -2.24 -5.58
CA ALA A 316 -8.71 -2.00 -4.52
C ALA A 316 -7.29 -2.43 -4.92
N THR A 317 -7.16 -3.64 -5.47
CA THR A 317 -5.86 -4.21 -5.87
C THR A 317 -5.24 -3.48 -7.08
N ILE A 318 -6.03 -3.19 -8.11
CA ILE A 318 -5.60 -2.42 -9.29
C ILE A 318 -5.14 -1.01 -8.89
N ASN A 319 -5.87 -0.34 -7.98
CA ASN A 319 -5.48 0.99 -7.50
C ASN A 319 -4.16 0.97 -6.76
N VAL A 320 -3.97 0.03 -5.84
CA VAL A 320 -2.73 -0.07 -5.04
C VAL A 320 -1.54 -0.40 -5.94
N ASP A 321 -1.67 -1.39 -6.82
CA ASP A 321 -0.67 -1.78 -7.81
C ASP A 321 -0.25 -0.58 -8.69
N TYR A 322 -1.22 0.11 -9.29
CA TYR A 322 -0.95 1.29 -10.11
C TYR A 322 -0.24 2.40 -9.35
N CYS A 323 -0.70 2.71 -8.12
CA CYS A 323 -0.14 3.79 -7.31
C CYS A 323 1.27 3.48 -6.82
N LEU A 324 1.55 2.23 -6.40
CA LEU A 324 2.90 1.80 -6.02
C LEU A 324 3.88 1.94 -7.19
N HIS A 325 3.51 1.42 -8.36
CA HIS A 325 4.33 1.57 -9.57
C HIS A 325 4.61 3.04 -9.91
N LYS A 326 3.61 3.90 -9.81
CA LYS A 326 3.79 5.35 -10.06
C LYS A 326 4.68 6.00 -9.01
N LEU A 327 4.45 5.72 -7.74
CA LEU A 327 5.20 6.33 -6.63
C LEU A 327 6.66 5.86 -6.64
N THR A 328 6.92 4.60 -6.97
CA THR A 328 8.28 4.06 -7.19
C THR A 328 9.02 4.90 -8.25
N GLY A 329 8.40 5.12 -9.40
CA GLY A 329 9.02 5.93 -10.46
C GLY A 329 9.17 7.42 -10.10
N ILE A 330 8.28 7.97 -9.28
CA ILE A 330 8.39 9.36 -8.78
C ILE A 330 9.59 9.49 -7.86
N VAL A 331 9.71 8.61 -6.85
CA VAL A 331 10.81 8.67 -5.88
C VAL A 331 12.15 8.33 -6.51
N ASP A 332 12.19 7.36 -7.43
CA ASP A 332 13.39 7.00 -8.20
C ASP A 332 14.00 8.22 -8.92
N LYS A 333 13.15 9.05 -9.54
CA LYS A 333 13.52 10.20 -10.36
C LYS A 333 13.28 11.54 -9.68
N LEU A 334 13.02 11.55 -8.36
CA LEU A 334 12.72 12.76 -7.62
C LEU A 334 13.89 13.76 -7.74
N LEU A 335 13.58 14.95 -8.20
CA LEU A 335 14.53 16.05 -8.24
C LEU A 335 14.64 16.64 -6.82
N VAL A 336 15.83 16.68 -6.29
CA VAL A 336 16.12 17.18 -4.93
C VAL A 336 17.03 18.38 -5.05
N TYR A 337 16.77 19.41 -4.26
CA TYR A 337 17.48 20.69 -4.29
C TYR A 337 18.16 20.99 -2.94
N PRO A 338 19.37 20.45 -2.67
CA PRO A 338 20.08 20.64 -1.41
C PRO A 338 20.32 22.12 -1.06
N ASP A 339 20.63 22.95 -2.05
CA ASP A 339 20.84 24.39 -1.84
C ASP A 339 19.56 25.10 -1.37
N ALA A 340 18.40 24.72 -1.91
CA ALA A 340 17.12 25.24 -1.47
C ALA A 340 16.78 24.76 -0.04
N MET A 341 17.08 23.51 0.29
CA MET A 341 16.94 22.98 1.65
C MET A 341 17.78 23.77 2.67
N LEU A 342 19.04 24.01 2.34
CA LEU A 342 19.95 24.79 3.19
C LEU A 342 19.50 26.26 3.30
N HIS A 343 19.07 26.86 2.19
CA HIS A 343 18.51 28.22 2.19
C HIS A 343 17.28 28.30 3.10
N ASN A 344 16.34 27.38 2.96
CA ASN A 344 15.12 27.37 3.78
C ASN A 344 15.43 27.14 5.26
N MET A 345 16.38 26.28 5.59
CA MET A 345 16.83 26.06 6.97
C MET A 345 17.26 27.36 7.64
N ASN A 346 17.91 28.25 6.89
CA ASN A 346 18.43 29.52 7.39
C ASN A 346 17.41 30.69 7.36
N ARG A 347 16.20 30.52 6.76
CA ARG A 347 15.20 31.61 6.58
C ARG A 347 14.77 32.28 7.87
N THR A 348 14.78 31.57 8.99
CA THR A 348 14.39 32.12 10.29
C THR A 348 15.52 32.95 10.94
N GLY A 349 16.71 33.04 10.31
CA GLY A 349 17.85 33.80 10.86
C GLY A 349 18.33 33.29 12.19
N GLY A 350 18.54 31.97 12.28
CA GLY A 350 19.12 31.28 13.42
C GLY A 350 18.16 30.89 14.54
N LEU A 351 16.85 31.19 14.46
CA LEU A 351 15.88 30.80 15.51
C LEU A 351 15.81 29.30 15.78
N ILE A 352 16.13 28.47 14.79
CA ILE A 352 16.21 27.02 14.91
C ILE A 352 17.25 26.55 15.95
N TYR A 353 18.21 27.41 16.32
CA TYR A 353 19.23 27.11 17.32
C TYR A 353 18.86 27.52 18.74
N SER A 354 17.70 28.14 18.96
CA SER A 354 17.25 28.66 20.26
C SER A 354 17.28 27.62 21.38
N GLN A 355 16.89 26.37 21.08
CA GLN A 355 16.93 25.26 22.04
C GLN A 355 18.37 24.89 22.42
N ARG A 356 19.34 25.02 21.50
CA ARG A 356 20.77 24.80 21.80
C ARG A 356 21.28 25.77 22.83
N ILE A 357 21.00 27.07 22.66
CA ILE A 357 21.36 28.12 23.63
C ILE A 357 20.72 27.83 24.99
N LEU A 358 19.41 27.51 25.01
CA LEU A 358 18.69 27.17 26.25
C LEU A 358 19.34 25.98 26.96
N THR A 359 19.65 24.92 26.24
CA THR A 359 20.25 23.70 26.83
C THR A 359 21.67 23.98 27.33
N SER A 360 22.47 24.79 26.62
CA SER A 360 23.80 25.18 27.03
C SER A 360 23.77 25.98 28.32
N LEU A 361 22.82 26.91 28.48
CA LEU A 361 22.62 27.66 29.75
C LEU A 361 22.23 26.74 30.90
N VAL A 362 21.32 25.77 30.65
CA VAL A 362 20.94 24.79 31.67
C VAL A 362 22.13 23.93 32.10
N ASN A 363 22.99 23.54 31.18
CA ASN A 363 24.22 22.80 31.48
C ASN A 363 25.23 23.61 32.31
N LYS A 364 25.13 24.95 32.29
CA LYS A 364 25.89 25.85 33.16
C LYS A 364 25.23 26.09 34.54
N GLY A 365 24.13 25.36 34.81
CA GLY A 365 23.44 25.44 36.11
C GLY A 365 22.32 26.48 36.18
N ILE A 366 21.98 27.14 35.07
CA ILE A 366 20.88 28.11 35.05
C ILE A 366 19.54 27.35 35.05
N LEU A 367 18.61 27.79 35.89
CA LEU A 367 17.27 27.23 35.93
C LEU A 367 16.61 27.33 34.54
N ARG A 368 16.02 26.23 34.09
CA ARG A 368 15.41 26.13 32.75
C ARG A 368 14.46 27.29 32.44
N GLN A 369 13.62 27.69 33.39
CA GLN A 369 12.66 28.77 33.17
C GLN A 369 13.36 30.14 33.02
N THR A 370 14.44 30.40 33.77
CA THR A 370 15.27 31.60 33.63
C THR A 370 15.94 31.61 32.25
N ALA A 371 16.60 30.53 31.88
CA ALA A 371 17.23 30.38 30.56
C ALA A 371 16.20 30.57 29.42
N TYR A 372 14.99 30.03 29.59
CA TYR A 372 13.90 30.17 28.62
C TYR A 372 13.52 31.62 28.39
N VAL A 373 13.34 32.42 29.46
CA VAL A 373 13.03 33.85 29.37
C VAL A 373 14.13 34.63 28.64
N TRP A 374 15.39 34.32 28.93
CA TRP A 374 16.53 35.00 28.28
C TRP A 374 16.60 34.68 26.78
N VAL A 375 16.44 33.42 26.43
CA VAL A 375 16.45 33.00 25.01
C VAL A 375 15.21 33.55 24.26
N GLN A 376 14.04 33.49 24.88
CA GLN A 376 12.79 33.95 24.28
C GLN A 376 12.83 35.45 23.95
N ARG A 377 13.31 36.32 24.86
CA ARG A 377 13.36 37.75 24.59
C ARG A 377 14.23 38.09 23.36
N ASN A 378 15.32 37.35 23.14
CA ASN A 378 16.20 37.53 21.99
C ASN A 378 15.57 36.93 20.71
N ALA A 379 14.88 35.80 20.81
CA ALA A 379 14.16 35.22 19.73
C ALA A 379 12.99 36.12 19.27
N MET A 380 12.28 36.76 20.19
CA MET A 380 11.17 37.67 19.86
C MET A 380 11.67 38.95 19.16
N LYS A 381 12.83 39.52 19.49
CA LYS A 381 13.43 40.60 18.72
C LYS A 381 13.68 40.18 17.27
N ARG A 382 14.22 38.99 17.04
CA ARG A 382 14.38 38.44 15.68
C ARG A 382 13.03 38.32 14.97
N TRP A 383 12.01 37.80 15.67
CA TRP A 383 10.71 37.51 15.06
C TRP A 383 9.95 38.81 14.71
N LEU A 384 9.92 39.77 15.62
CA LEU A 384 9.12 40.99 15.49
C LEU A 384 9.93 42.12 14.79
N GLU A 385 11.19 42.32 15.15
CA GLU A 385 12.00 43.49 14.77
C GLU A 385 12.99 43.16 13.64
N LYS A 386 13.07 41.86 13.25
CA LYS A 386 14.01 41.36 12.22
C LYS A 386 15.50 41.50 12.57
N GLU A 387 15.84 41.75 13.84
CA GLU A 387 17.21 41.73 14.31
C GLU A 387 17.85 40.35 14.20
N ASP A 388 19.16 40.27 14.04
CA ASP A 388 19.85 38.97 13.94
C ASP A 388 19.87 38.24 15.29
N PHE A 389 19.35 37.02 15.34
CA PHE A 389 19.21 36.27 16.59
C PHE A 389 20.55 35.94 17.24
N ARG A 390 21.59 35.60 16.46
CA ARG A 390 22.93 35.32 16.99
C ARG A 390 23.52 36.55 17.61
N THR A 391 23.49 37.70 16.92
CA THR A 391 23.94 38.98 17.43
C THR A 391 23.23 39.39 18.72
N ASN A 392 21.91 39.15 18.81
CA ASN A 392 21.14 39.43 20.01
C ASN A 392 21.58 38.56 21.20
N VAL A 393 21.83 37.28 20.97
CA VAL A 393 22.35 36.36 22.00
C VAL A 393 23.74 36.76 22.46
N GLU A 394 24.64 37.12 21.55
CA GLU A 394 26.00 37.56 21.87
C GLU A 394 26.06 38.86 22.71
N LYS A 395 25.09 39.75 22.46
CA LYS A 395 25.00 41.05 23.18
C LYS A 395 24.19 40.98 24.47
N ASP A 396 23.50 39.89 24.73
CA ASP A 396 22.70 39.76 25.92
C ASP A 396 23.54 39.51 27.15
N ALA A 397 23.50 40.46 28.12
CA ALA A 397 24.35 40.46 29.29
C ALA A 397 24.14 39.19 30.17
N ASP A 398 22.90 38.69 30.30
CA ASP A 398 22.64 37.52 31.10
C ASP A 398 23.20 36.26 30.43
N ILE A 399 23.07 36.14 29.10
CA ILE A 399 23.59 34.99 28.35
C ILE A 399 25.12 35.01 28.31
N SER A 400 25.71 36.15 27.96
CA SER A 400 27.18 36.32 27.84
C SER A 400 27.93 36.22 29.17
N ALA A 401 27.26 36.42 30.30
CA ALA A 401 27.82 36.15 31.62
C ALA A 401 28.04 34.65 31.91
N HIS A 402 27.35 33.75 31.18
CA HIS A 402 27.36 32.28 31.40
C HIS A 402 27.93 31.47 30.24
N LEU A 403 27.85 31.97 29.02
CA LEU A 403 28.39 31.33 27.81
C LEU A 403 29.48 32.18 27.17
N THR A 404 30.63 31.59 26.87
CA THR A 404 31.67 32.24 26.09
C THR A 404 31.23 32.40 24.63
N LYS A 405 31.99 33.24 23.90
CA LYS A 405 31.70 33.40 22.45
C LYS A 405 31.82 32.09 21.69
N GLU A 406 32.82 31.27 21.99
CA GLU A 406 33.06 29.98 21.37
C GLU A 406 31.92 29.00 21.68
N GLU A 407 31.37 29.04 22.89
CA GLU A 407 30.20 28.19 23.28
C GLU A 407 28.93 28.65 22.57
N ILE A 408 28.74 29.97 22.38
CA ILE A 408 27.63 30.50 21.58
C ILE A 408 27.81 30.11 20.12
N ASP A 409 29.02 30.29 19.55
CA ASP A 409 29.31 29.90 18.16
C ASP A 409 28.99 28.41 17.88
N ALA A 410 29.39 27.54 18.82
CA ALA A 410 29.09 26.09 18.73
C ALA A 410 27.59 25.77 18.80
N CYS A 411 26.76 26.67 19.33
CA CYS A 411 25.30 26.46 19.31
C CYS A 411 24.69 26.72 17.95
N PHE A 412 25.32 27.50 17.07
CA PHE A 412 24.84 27.84 15.74
C PHE A 412 25.37 26.91 14.65
N ASP A 413 25.87 25.74 15.01
CA ASP A 413 26.29 24.69 14.10
C ASP A 413 25.16 23.64 13.91
N TYR A 414 24.63 23.50 12.68
CA TYR A 414 23.63 22.51 12.37
C TYR A 414 24.18 21.07 12.39
N GLN A 415 25.49 20.87 12.21
CA GLN A 415 26.11 19.54 12.25
C GLN A 415 25.88 18.83 13.58
N TYR A 416 25.75 19.59 14.67
CA TYR A 416 25.41 19.03 15.97
C TYR A 416 24.13 18.21 15.96
N PHE A 417 23.10 18.62 15.22
CA PHE A 417 21.82 17.92 15.12
C PHE A 417 21.93 16.63 14.31
N LEU A 418 22.92 16.56 13.42
CA LEU A 418 23.11 15.45 12.49
C LEU A 418 24.07 14.37 13.00
N ARG A 419 24.69 14.56 14.17
CA ARG A 419 25.76 13.69 14.71
C ARG A 419 25.39 12.22 14.92
N ASN A 420 24.09 11.90 15.05
CA ASN A 420 23.59 10.55 15.28
C ASN A 420 22.93 9.93 14.02
N ILE A 421 23.07 10.56 12.85
CA ILE A 421 22.42 10.09 11.61
C ILE A 421 22.93 8.70 11.24
N ASP A 422 24.23 8.45 11.30
CA ASP A 422 24.81 7.15 10.94
C ASP A 422 24.36 6.04 11.89
N ASP A 423 24.25 6.34 13.21
CA ASP A 423 23.71 5.39 14.18
C ASP A 423 22.23 5.03 13.90
N ILE A 424 21.48 5.98 13.35
CA ILE A 424 20.07 5.72 12.97
C ILE A 424 20.03 4.86 11.72
N PHE A 425 20.84 5.14 10.71
CA PHE A 425 20.93 4.36 9.48
C PHE A 425 21.41 2.93 9.75
N ALA A 426 22.37 2.74 10.64
CA ALA A 426 22.88 1.43 11.04
C ALA A 426 21.79 0.49 11.60
N ARG A 427 20.68 1.03 12.16
CA ARG A 427 19.52 0.21 12.60
C ARG A 427 18.76 -0.45 11.45
N PHE A 428 19.05 -0.08 10.22
CA PHE A 428 18.43 -0.57 9.00
C PHE A 428 19.43 -1.30 8.09
N ASP A 429 20.61 -1.64 8.63
CA ASP A 429 21.70 -2.25 7.88
C ASP A 429 22.15 -1.40 6.66
N LEU A 430 22.20 -0.09 6.85
CA LEU A 430 22.63 0.94 5.89
C LEU A 430 23.79 1.76 6.44
#